data_48b6288509c9534b4fb530088bdfe9ac
#
_entry.id   48b6288509c9534b4fb530088bdfe9ac
#
_cell.length_a   1.000
_cell.length_b   1.000
_cell.length_c   1.000
_cell.angle_alpha   90.00
_cell.angle_beta   90.00
_cell.angle_gamma   90.00
#
_symmetry.space_group_name_H-M   'P 1'
#
loop_
_entity.id
_entity.type
_entity.pdbx_description
1 polymer ?
#
loop_
_entity_poly.entity_id
_entity_poly.type
_entity_poly.pdbx_seq_one_letter_code
_entity_poly.pdbx_strand_id
1 'polypeptide(L)'
;MKRTLIKALLTLTFMICGLESVAQSTPTKNRWDNLIKAISAVESKGNTRAVNGKHVGILQISPIVVDECNRINKLKKNVKRYTYGDRYSKEKSIEMFWIIQNFYNKERNLEKAIRLWNGGSGYTRAGTQKYYNKVIKELNRIEGTSK
;
A
#
# COMPACT_ATOMS: atom_id res chain seq x y z
N MET A 1 -63.69 49.84 2.30
CA MET A 1 -62.87 49.21 3.35
C MET A 1 -62.01 48.09 2.70
N LYS A 2 -60.76 48.32 2.45
CA LYS A 2 -59.84 47.34 1.80
C LYS A 2 -58.87 46.86 2.90
N ARG A 3 -58.96 45.54 3.23
CA ARG A 3 -58.04 44.92 4.14
C ARG A 3 -56.77 44.46 3.37
N THR A 4 -55.68 45.05 3.69
CA THR A 4 -54.34 44.71 3.17
C THR A 4 -53.78 43.52 3.95
N LEU A 5 -53.65 42.36 3.33
CA LEU A 5 -52.94 41.20 3.92
C LEU A 5 -51.46 41.37 3.69
N ILE A 6 -50.73 41.56 4.78
CA ILE A 6 -49.24 41.51 4.79
C ILE A 6 -48.83 40.04 4.84
N LYS A 7 -48.27 39.54 3.74
CA LYS A 7 -47.65 38.21 3.69
C LYS A 7 -46.21 38.39 4.28
N ALA A 8 -46.02 37.87 5.46
CA ALA A 8 -44.68 37.73 6.04
C ALA A 8 -43.99 36.53 5.36
N LEU A 9 -42.94 36.84 4.57
CA LEU A 9 -42.08 35.84 3.94
C LEU A 9 -41.02 35.43 4.95
N LEU A 10 -41.20 34.27 5.56
CA LEU A 10 -40.19 33.66 6.45
C LEU A 10 -39.12 33.01 5.60
N THR A 11 -38.00 33.69 5.41
CA THR A 11 -36.81 33.10 4.78
C THR A 11 -36.08 32.23 5.79
N LEU A 12 -36.29 30.92 5.67
CA LEU A 12 -35.57 29.91 6.44
C LEU A 12 -34.20 29.72 5.78
N THR A 13 -33.17 30.36 6.33
CA THR A 13 -31.79 30.18 5.91
C THR A 13 -31.29 28.84 6.44
N PHE A 14 -31.29 27.82 5.59
CA PHE A 14 -30.64 26.54 5.88
C PHE A 14 -29.11 26.75 5.85
N MET A 15 -28.51 26.86 7.02
CA MET A 15 -27.06 26.83 7.19
C MET A 15 -26.62 25.37 7.01
N ILE A 16 -26.27 25.01 5.76
CA ILE A 16 -25.65 23.71 5.46
C ILE A 16 -24.24 23.77 6.01
N CYS A 17 -24.07 23.23 7.22
CA CYS A 17 -22.75 22.94 7.78
C CYS A 17 -22.16 21.80 6.96
N GLY A 18 -21.31 22.14 5.99
CA GLY A 18 -20.60 21.18 5.17
C GLY A 18 -19.70 20.33 6.04
N LEU A 19 -20.13 19.13 6.39
CA LEU A 19 -19.24 18.05 6.81
C LEU A 19 -18.39 17.69 5.58
N GLU A 20 -17.23 18.35 5.46
CA GLU A 20 -16.19 17.85 4.57
C GLU A 20 -15.72 16.50 5.11
N SER A 21 -16.35 15.44 4.62
CA SER A 21 -15.78 14.10 4.72
C SER A 21 -14.45 14.14 4.00
N VAL A 22 -13.37 14.13 4.76
CA VAL A 22 -12.05 13.82 4.22
C VAL A 22 -12.13 12.38 3.75
N ALA A 23 -12.59 12.20 2.50
CA ALA A 23 -12.56 10.95 1.81
C ALA A 23 -11.08 10.55 1.71
N GLN A 24 -10.67 9.59 2.52
CA GLN A 24 -9.38 8.93 2.41
C GLN A 24 -9.38 8.25 1.05
N SER A 25 -8.87 8.95 0.01
CA SER A 25 -8.80 8.45 -1.35
C SER A 25 -7.98 7.16 -1.35
N THR A 26 -8.62 6.06 -1.75
CA THR A 26 -7.88 4.82 -2.01
C THR A 26 -6.76 5.11 -3.00
N PRO A 27 -5.53 4.68 -2.71
CA PRO A 27 -4.40 4.96 -3.58
C PRO A 27 -4.67 4.48 -5.00
N THR A 28 -4.49 5.35 -5.98
CA THR A 28 -4.64 5.01 -7.40
C THR A 28 -3.62 3.94 -7.80
N LYS A 29 -3.90 3.18 -8.87
CA LYS A 29 -2.96 2.16 -9.41
C LYS A 29 -1.55 2.72 -9.58
N ASN A 30 -1.41 3.95 -10.06
CA ASN A 30 -0.13 4.62 -10.24
C ASN A 30 0.65 4.75 -8.91
N ARG A 31 -0.02 5.06 -7.81
CA ARG A 31 0.63 5.19 -6.49
C ARG A 31 1.15 3.87 -5.95
N TRP A 32 0.47 2.77 -6.22
CA TRP A 32 0.96 1.42 -5.86
C TRP A 32 2.17 1.01 -6.69
N ASP A 33 2.18 1.34 -7.98
CA ASP A 33 3.33 1.10 -8.84
C ASP A 33 4.55 1.91 -8.35
N ASN A 34 4.34 3.15 -7.93
CA ASN A 34 5.37 4.00 -7.34
C ASN A 34 5.85 3.45 -5.98
N LEU A 35 4.94 2.92 -5.15
CA LEU A 35 5.30 2.25 -3.89
C LEU A 35 6.21 1.04 -4.14
N ILE A 36 5.89 0.19 -5.10
CA ILE A 36 6.72 -0.98 -5.44
C ILE A 36 8.10 -0.54 -5.94
N LYS A 37 8.16 0.53 -6.74
CA LYS A 37 9.44 1.13 -7.16
C LYS A 37 10.24 1.66 -5.97
N ALA A 38 9.59 2.35 -5.03
CA ALA A 38 10.24 2.87 -3.82
C ALA A 38 10.77 1.74 -2.94
N ILE A 39 9.99 0.69 -2.70
CA ILE A 39 10.44 -0.50 -1.97
C ILE A 39 11.64 -1.14 -2.68
N SER A 40 11.55 -1.35 -3.99
CA SER A 40 12.64 -1.91 -4.79
C SER A 40 13.94 -1.09 -4.70
N ALA A 41 13.82 0.23 -4.73
CA ALA A 41 14.98 1.13 -4.60
C ALA A 41 15.63 1.01 -3.21
N VAL A 42 14.83 0.92 -2.14
CA VAL A 42 15.29 0.77 -0.76
C VAL A 42 15.92 -0.61 -0.52
N GLU A 43 15.34 -1.67 -1.07
CA GLU A 43 15.75 -3.06 -0.85
C GLU A 43 17.01 -3.45 -1.63
N SER A 44 17.08 -3.08 -2.90
CA SER A 44 18.10 -3.59 -3.81
C SER A 44 18.67 -2.57 -4.80
N LYS A 45 18.24 -1.31 -4.72
CA LYS A 45 18.49 -0.29 -5.76
C LYS A 45 18.00 -0.74 -7.16
N GLY A 46 16.93 -1.54 -7.19
CA GLY A 46 16.38 -2.09 -8.43
C GLY A 46 17.10 -3.30 -9.00
N ASN A 47 18.09 -3.86 -8.28
CA ASN A 47 18.86 -5.00 -8.75
C ASN A 47 18.11 -6.34 -8.55
N THR A 48 17.73 -7.00 -9.64
CA THR A 48 17.04 -8.30 -9.61
C THR A 48 17.94 -9.45 -9.13
N ARG A 49 19.25 -9.28 -9.15
CA ARG A 49 20.23 -10.28 -8.71
C ARG A 49 20.85 -9.97 -7.33
N ALA A 50 20.32 -8.96 -6.62
CA ALA A 50 20.82 -8.62 -5.29
C ALA A 50 20.69 -9.79 -4.33
N VAL A 51 21.70 -10.00 -3.50
CA VAL A 51 21.74 -11.03 -2.45
C VAL A 51 22.19 -10.38 -1.15
N ASN A 52 21.40 -10.55 -0.10
CA ASN A 52 21.72 -10.14 1.26
C ASN A 52 21.32 -11.27 2.23
N GLY A 53 22.24 -12.20 2.49
CA GLY A 53 21.96 -13.41 3.22
C GLY A 53 20.86 -14.25 2.55
N LYS A 54 19.78 -14.50 3.29
CA LYS A 54 18.61 -15.24 2.77
C LYS A 54 17.64 -14.41 1.90
N HIS A 55 17.84 -13.09 1.83
CA HIS A 55 17.00 -12.17 1.08
C HIS A 55 17.61 -11.93 -0.29
N VAL A 56 16.83 -12.13 -1.35
CA VAL A 56 17.33 -12.03 -2.72
C VAL A 56 16.36 -11.31 -3.64
N GLY A 57 16.90 -10.84 -4.76
CA GLY A 57 16.15 -10.23 -5.84
C GLY A 57 15.74 -8.78 -5.56
N ILE A 58 14.94 -8.26 -6.47
CA ILE A 58 14.57 -6.84 -6.50
C ILE A 58 13.83 -6.36 -5.25
N LEU A 59 13.03 -7.21 -4.63
CA LEU A 59 12.26 -6.93 -3.42
C LEU A 59 12.82 -7.63 -2.17
N GLN A 60 14.04 -8.17 -2.24
CA GLN A 60 14.74 -8.86 -1.15
C GLN A 60 13.84 -9.90 -0.45
N ILE A 61 13.28 -10.81 -1.24
CA ILE A 61 12.34 -11.83 -0.76
C ILE A 61 13.12 -12.95 -0.05
N SER A 62 12.68 -13.31 1.16
CA SER A 62 13.20 -14.49 1.88
C SER A 62 12.45 -15.77 1.48
N PRO A 63 13.01 -16.98 1.75
CA PRO A 63 12.29 -18.24 1.55
C PRO A 63 10.93 -18.28 2.25
N ILE A 64 10.83 -17.70 3.46
CA ILE A 64 9.58 -17.65 4.25
C ILE A 64 8.45 -16.94 3.48
N VAL A 65 8.77 -15.88 2.72
CA VAL A 65 7.75 -15.18 1.91
C VAL A 65 7.26 -16.06 0.78
N VAL A 66 8.15 -16.84 0.15
CA VAL A 66 7.76 -17.80 -0.90
C VAL A 66 6.82 -18.87 -0.34
N ASP A 67 7.18 -19.45 0.82
CA ASP A 67 6.37 -20.47 1.47
C ASP A 67 5.01 -19.90 1.88
N GLU A 68 4.96 -18.67 2.37
CA GLU A 68 3.72 -17.98 2.71
C GLU A 68 2.84 -17.72 1.49
N CYS A 69 3.42 -17.27 0.38
CA CYS A 69 2.68 -17.13 -0.89
C CYS A 69 2.07 -18.46 -1.36
N ASN A 70 2.83 -19.54 -1.26
CA ASN A 70 2.37 -20.87 -1.59
C ASN A 70 1.26 -21.36 -0.65
N ARG A 71 1.37 -21.08 0.66
CA ARG A 71 0.32 -21.36 1.66
C ARG A 71 -0.97 -20.58 1.34
N ILE A 72 -0.87 -19.30 1.04
CA ILE A 72 -2.02 -18.45 0.68
C ILE A 72 -2.68 -18.95 -0.60
N ASN A 73 -1.90 -19.30 -1.63
CA ASN A 73 -2.42 -19.85 -2.88
C ASN A 73 -3.18 -21.16 -2.63
N LYS A 74 -2.63 -22.05 -1.80
CA LYS A 74 -3.33 -23.29 -1.41
C LYS A 74 -4.67 -23.00 -0.73
N LEU A 75 -4.72 -22.07 0.22
CA LEU A 75 -5.96 -21.67 0.89
C LEU A 75 -7.00 -21.10 -0.06
N LYS A 76 -6.56 -20.38 -1.08
CA LYS A 76 -7.44 -19.80 -2.11
C LYS A 76 -7.74 -20.77 -3.27
N LYS A 77 -7.34 -22.04 -3.15
CA LYS A 77 -7.48 -23.06 -4.22
C LYS A 77 -6.83 -22.64 -5.55
N ASN A 78 -5.79 -21.79 -5.49
CA ASN A 78 -5.00 -21.39 -6.64
C ASN A 78 -3.89 -22.41 -6.85
N VAL A 79 -3.79 -22.92 -8.07
CA VAL A 79 -2.79 -23.94 -8.45
C VAL A 79 -1.38 -23.38 -8.59
N LYS A 80 -1.23 -22.05 -8.68
CA LYS A 80 0.09 -21.41 -8.87
C LYS A 80 1.01 -21.65 -7.68
N ARG A 81 2.22 -22.08 -7.98
CA ARG A 81 3.29 -22.34 -7.01
C ARG A 81 4.52 -21.52 -7.40
N TYR A 82 5.21 -20.99 -6.38
CA TYR A 82 6.49 -20.29 -6.53
C TYR A 82 7.62 -21.16 -6.00
N THR A 83 8.76 -21.09 -6.67
CA THR A 83 10.03 -21.68 -6.24
C THR A 83 10.92 -20.61 -5.61
N TYR A 84 11.95 -21.01 -4.88
CA TYR A 84 12.92 -20.05 -4.33
C TYR A 84 13.69 -19.31 -5.43
N GLY A 85 13.85 -19.89 -6.61
CA GLY A 85 14.47 -19.23 -7.77
C GLY A 85 13.62 -18.10 -8.35
N ASP A 86 12.31 -18.13 -8.17
CA ASP A 86 11.40 -17.11 -8.69
C ASP A 86 11.61 -15.73 -8.07
N ARG A 87 12.30 -15.65 -6.92
CA ARG A 87 12.66 -14.41 -6.25
C ARG A 87 13.60 -13.50 -7.06
N TYR A 88 14.30 -14.07 -8.04
CA TYR A 88 15.16 -13.33 -8.97
C TYR A 88 14.39 -12.76 -10.17
N SER A 89 13.16 -13.19 -10.42
CA SER A 89 12.28 -12.59 -11.42
C SER A 89 11.58 -11.37 -10.83
N LYS A 90 11.70 -10.23 -11.52
CA LYS A 90 11.01 -8.99 -11.15
C LYS A 90 9.49 -9.19 -11.11
N GLU A 91 8.95 -9.80 -12.16
CA GLU A 91 7.52 -10.03 -12.34
C GLU A 91 6.97 -10.92 -11.22
N LYS A 92 7.63 -12.06 -10.96
CA LYS A 92 7.21 -12.99 -9.91
C LYS A 92 7.39 -12.41 -8.50
N SER A 93 8.41 -11.57 -8.28
CA SER A 93 8.59 -10.85 -7.03
C SER A 93 7.43 -9.88 -6.77
N ILE A 94 6.99 -9.15 -7.79
CA ILE A 94 5.83 -8.24 -7.72
C ILE A 94 4.53 -9.04 -7.50
N GLU A 95 4.35 -10.18 -8.15
CA GLU A 95 3.21 -11.06 -7.90
C GLU A 95 3.16 -11.55 -6.44
N MET A 96 4.29 -11.98 -5.89
CA MET A 96 4.39 -12.39 -4.49
C MET A 96 4.08 -11.23 -3.54
N PHE A 97 4.56 -10.03 -3.83
CA PHE A 97 4.17 -8.81 -3.09
C PHE A 97 2.65 -8.66 -3.05
N TRP A 98 1.99 -8.77 -4.20
CA TRP A 98 0.54 -8.63 -4.28
C TRP A 98 -0.22 -9.75 -3.58
N ILE A 99 0.28 -10.98 -3.57
CA ILE A 99 -0.34 -12.08 -2.80
C ILE A 99 -0.37 -11.74 -1.32
N ILE A 100 0.75 -11.25 -0.78
CA ILE A 100 0.86 -10.84 0.63
C ILE A 100 -0.06 -9.66 0.92
N GLN A 101 -0.04 -8.60 0.08
CA GLN A 101 -0.90 -7.43 0.28
C GLN A 101 -2.39 -7.79 0.21
N ASN A 102 -2.80 -8.58 -0.78
CA ASN A 102 -4.20 -8.99 -0.96
C ASN A 102 -4.72 -9.85 0.20
N PHE A 103 -3.85 -10.54 0.91
CA PHE A 103 -4.23 -11.38 2.03
C PHE A 103 -4.27 -10.62 3.36
N TYR A 104 -3.23 -9.82 3.65
CA TYR A 104 -3.04 -9.18 4.94
C TYR A 104 -3.43 -7.68 4.98
N ASN A 105 -3.57 -7.03 3.82
CA ASN A 105 -3.85 -5.60 3.68
C ASN A 105 -5.01 -5.35 2.72
N LYS A 106 -6.17 -5.92 3.05
CA LYS A 106 -7.38 -5.86 2.22
C LYS A 106 -7.87 -4.43 2.00
N GLU A 107 -7.67 -3.57 3.00
CA GLU A 107 -8.03 -2.16 2.99
C GLU A 107 -7.10 -1.30 2.11
N ARG A 108 -6.05 -1.89 1.52
CA ARG A 108 -5.10 -1.18 0.66
C ARG A 108 -4.43 0.03 1.32
N ASN A 109 -4.12 -0.07 2.61
CA ASN A 109 -3.40 0.97 3.34
C ASN A 109 -1.91 0.95 3.01
N LEU A 110 -1.34 2.10 2.57
CA LEU A 110 0.07 2.20 2.15
C LEU A 110 1.05 2.07 3.32
N GLU A 111 0.75 2.66 4.48
CA GLU A 111 1.60 2.51 5.67
C GLU A 111 1.70 1.04 6.07
N LYS A 112 0.54 0.37 6.14
CA LYS A 112 0.48 -1.05 6.46
C LYS A 112 1.23 -1.89 5.43
N ALA A 113 1.14 -1.55 4.14
CA ALA A 113 1.88 -2.26 3.09
C ALA A 113 3.39 -2.22 3.30
N ILE A 114 3.93 -1.05 3.61
CA ILE A 114 5.37 -0.85 3.86
C ILE A 114 5.82 -1.63 5.10
N ARG A 115 5.07 -1.50 6.20
CA ARG A 115 5.42 -2.13 7.47
C ARG A 115 5.30 -3.65 7.43
N LEU A 116 4.24 -4.14 6.81
CA LEU A 116 4.00 -5.57 6.57
C LEU A 116 5.13 -6.19 5.74
N TRP A 117 5.61 -5.49 4.71
CA TRP A 117 6.70 -5.99 3.87
C TRP A 117 8.00 -6.18 4.65
N ASN A 118 8.34 -5.24 5.51
CA ASN A 118 9.56 -5.29 6.32
C ASN A 118 9.48 -6.23 7.54
N GLY A 119 8.36 -6.16 8.26
CA GLY A 119 8.23 -6.81 9.58
C GLY A 119 7.31 -8.04 9.62
N GLY A 120 6.70 -8.40 8.48
CA GLY A 120 5.72 -9.50 8.44
C GLY A 120 4.39 -9.15 9.11
N SER A 121 3.51 -10.14 9.27
CA SER A 121 2.16 -9.95 9.82
C SER A 121 2.14 -9.52 11.29
N GLY A 122 3.21 -9.78 12.04
CA GLY A 122 3.37 -9.39 13.44
C GLY A 122 4.20 -8.11 13.65
N TYR A 123 4.36 -7.26 12.64
CA TYR A 123 5.17 -6.05 12.74
C TYR A 123 4.71 -5.12 13.87
N THR A 124 5.66 -4.39 14.45
CA THR A 124 5.37 -3.25 15.32
C THR A 124 5.72 -1.95 14.60
N ARG A 125 5.03 -0.86 14.95
CA ARG A 125 5.35 0.47 14.37
C ARG A 125 6.79 0.88 14.72
N ALA A 126 7.20 0.70 15.96
CA ALA A 126 8.55 1.04 16.40
C ALA A 126 9.62 0.24 15.62
N GLY A 127 9.46 -1.08 15.52
CA GLY A 127 10.40 -1.96 14.83
C GLY A 127 10.56 -1.67 13.34
N THR A 128 9.51 -1.15 12.70
CA THR A 128 9.50 -0.87 11.26
C THR A 128 9.66 0.62 10.92
N GLN A 129 9.80 1.51 11.91
CA GLN A 129 9.79 2.96 11.67
C GLN A 129 10.94 3.44 10.78
N LYS A 130 12.15 2.93 11.00
CA LYS A 130 13.32 3.31 10.18
C LYS A 130 13.14 2.90 8.72
N TYR A 131 12.60 1.72 8.48
CA TYR A 131 12.30 1.24 7.14
C TYR A 131 11.19 2.06 6.48
N TYR A 132 10.09 2.26 7.19
CA TYR A 132 8.98 3.08 6.75
C TYR A 132 9.44 4.47 6.27
N ASN A 133 10.25 5.15 7.07
CA ASN A 133 10.78 6.48 6.72
C ASN A 133 11.62 6.47 5.44
N LYS A 134 12.45 5.42 5.23
CA LYS A 134 13.22 5.26 4.00
C LYS A 134 12.33 5.11 2.77
N VAL A 135 11.32 4.25 2.86
CA VAL A 135 10.40 4.00 1.73
C VAL A 135 9.57 5.24 1.42
N ILE A 136 9.04 5.95 2.44
CA ILE A 136 8.27 7.19 2.23
C ILE A 136 9.13 8.28 1.60
N LYS A 137 10.38 8.44 2.04
CA LYS A 137 11.31 9.40 1.42
C LYS A 137 11.50 9.10 -0.06
N GLU A 138 11.69 7.84 -0.40
CA GLU A 138 11.88 7.42 -1.79
C GLU A 138 10.59 7.54 -2.61
N LEU A 139 9.44 7.19 -2.04
CA LEU A 139 8.14 7.37 -2.67
C LEU A 139 7.87 8.83 -3.01
N ASN A 140 8.10 9.73 -2.06
CA ASN A 140 7.95 11.18 -2.27
C ASN A 140 8.90 11.68 -3.37
N ARG A 141 10.14 11.17 -3.43
CA ARG A 141 11.08 11.49 -4.51
C ARG A 141 10.55 11.05 -5.88
N ILE A 142 9.99 9.85 -5.97
CA ILE A 142 9.41 9.32 -7.21
C ILE A 142 8.17 10.11 -7.64
N GLU A 143 7.34 10.53 -6.68
CA GLU A 143 6.10 11.28 -6.94
C GLU A 143 6.34 12.79 -7.14
N GLY A 144 7.58 13.27 -7.02
CA GLY A 144 7.90 14.69 -7.15
C GLY A 144 7.38 15.55 -5.98
N THR A 145 7.03 14.92 -4.86
CA THR A 145 6.47 15.58 -3.67
C THR A 145 7.52 15.82 -2.57
N SER A 146 8.81 15.63 -2.88
CA SER A 146 9.90 15.95 -1.95
C SER A 146 9.99 17.45 -1.76
N LYS A 147 9.66 17.93 -0.56
CA LYS A 147 9.96 19.29 -0.08
C LYS A 147 11.38 19.35 0.43
#